data_1db12aefb10e15daee32fb569665cabb
#
_entry.id   1db12aefb10e15daee32fb569665cabb
#
_cell.length_a   1.000
_cell.length_b   1.000
_cell.length_c   1.000
_cell.angle_alpha   90.00
_cell.angle_beta   90.00
_cell.angle_gamma   90.00
#
_symmetry.space_group_name_H-M   'P 1'
#
loop_
_entity.id
_entity.type
_entity.pdbx_description
1 polymer ?
#
loop_
_entity_poly.entity_id
_entity_poly.type
_entity_poly.pdbx_seq_one_letter_code
_entity_poly.pdbx_strand_id
1 'polypeptide(L)'
;MHRPKGIDAAIEALGFVEYQDKSEKRFNHYTLDRPAAGSGTSDFRNRYYNTPAQTISYYGQVNFWYWLGRSGFSLMPSYKYRGAHVEKDNDIYRLEQLAGWGSDADFGALPSEREYLERTYDAGNSFNRDQKTYEHTFDFCIRYNHEVGKGNLGAYLGMPVRLTKRTLDYKRAMIDTLFSKSNTDFSPKANIRYNWHNWSRSVELSYNMSTKLYDLVQTLDVRSDDNPLNVTLGNGALKNAVTHKASLSYTNNSSRKQRFFSAGVDYSAVRNQIGYSSEYNRATGVYTYRPVNVNGNYTIAGNVNYSMALDKKRRWNLSTATTAQLYNNVDIITVTGADENPRSKVKTFFLGETVKVDYRLGRQKIGAKLGCNWRNATSAREDFATVNAANFNYGLTGQFELPCGFQLFTDLTMYSRRGYEAHEMNTDELVWNARLSKQVWKKRLTLALEGFDILHNLSAVTHTLNGQGRTETYRNVIPSYGMLHVIYRLNVQPKKK
;
A
#
# COMPACT_ATOMS: atom_id res chain seq x y z
N MET A 1 -16.48 23.84 -3.40
CA MET A 1 -16.90 25.00 -2.57
C MET A 1 -18.01 25.71 -3.30
N HIS A 2 -19.14 25.99 -2.64
CA HIS A 2 -20.27 26.70 -3.26
C HIS A 2 -20.02 28.19 -3.11
N ARG A 3 -20.24 28.98 -4.17
CA ARG A 3 -20.10 30.45 -4.11
C ARG A 3 -21.08 31.04 -3.07
N PRO A 4 -20.60 31.74 -2.02
CA PRO A 4 -21.49 32.47 -1.13
C PRO A 4 -22.16 33.59 -1.89
N LYS A 5 -23.42 33.90 -1.62
CA LYS A 5 -24.13 35.00 -2.27
C LYS A 5 -23.44 36.34 -1.96
N GLY A 6 -23.11 37.08 -3.03
CA GLY A 6 -22.54 38.44 -2.91
C GLY A 6 -21.01 38.49 -2.70
N ILE A 7 -20.30 37.36 -2.81
CA ILE A 7 -18.83 37.31 -2.68
C ILE A 7 -18.23 36.87 -4.01
N ASP A 8 -17.39 37.71 -4.62
CA ASP A 8 -16.69 37.41 -5.88
C ASP A 8 -15.25 36.93 -5.68
N ALA A 9 -14.69 37.07 -4.50
CA ALA A 9 -13.37 36.59 -4.15
C ALA A 9 -13.32 36.06 -2.72
N ALA A 10 -12.50 35.05 -2.47
CA ALA A 10 -12.22 34.54 -1.13
C ALA A 10 -10.75 34.13 -1.01
N ILE A 11 -10.21 34.26 0.20
CA ILE A 11 -8.86 33.80 0.56
C ILE A 11 -9.01 32.80 1.70
N GLU A 12 -8.26 31.73 1.63
CA GLU A 12 -8.13 30.74 2.69
C GLU A 12 -6.66 30.53 2.96
N ALA A 13 -6.28 30.56 4.21
CA ALA A 13 -4.94 30.20 4.65
C ALA A 13 -5.02 29.09 5.68
N LEU A 14 -4.15 28.13 5.58
CA LEU A 14 -4.01 27.05 6.55
C LEU A 14 -2.54 26.72 6.76
N GLY A 15 -2.23 26.21 7.95
CA GLY A 15 -0.88 25.80 8.27
C GLY A 15 -0.89 24.84 9.45
N PHE A 16 0.11 24.01 9.51
CA PHE A 16 0.36 23.14 10.66
C PHE A 16 1.84 22.83 10.79
N VAL A 17 2.23 22.43 12.00
CA VAL A 17 3.54 21.87 12.32
C VAL A 17 3.30 20.51 12.94
N GLU A 18 4.07 19.53 12.52
CA GLU A 18 4.05 18.18 13.03
C GLU A 18 5.44 17.79 13.50
N TYR A 19 5.51 17.26 14.70
CA TYR A 19 6.71 16.62 15.24
C TYR A 19 6.46 15.14 15.43
N GLN A 20 7.37 14.31 14.97
CA GLN A 20 7.33 12.88 15.14
C GLN A 20 8.67 12.38 15.67
N ASP A 21 8.63 11.64 16.75
CA ASP A 21 9.77 10.93 17.33
C ASP A 21 9.46 9.42 17.26
N LYS A 22 10.36 8.67 16.63
CA LYS A 22 10.25 7.23 16.48
C LYS A 22 11.56 6.57 16.85
N SER A 23 11.49 5.47 17.59
CA SER A 23 12.62 4.59 17.81
C SER A 23 12.21 3.18 17.45
N GLU A 24 12.92 2.60 16.50
CA GLU A 24 12.73 1.20 16.11
C GLU A 24 13.92 0.39 16.61
N LYS A 25 13.64 -0.70 17.34
CA LYS A 25 14.62 -1.67 17.77
C LYS A 25 14.30 -3.01 17.12
N ARG A 26 15.27 -3.61 16.45
CA ARG A 26 15.10 -4.85 15.72
C ARG A 26 16.27 -5.79 15.99
N PHE A 27 15.95 -7.08 16.13
CA PHE A 27 16.93 -8.16 16.17
C PHE A 27 16.85 -8.98 14.90
N ASN A 28 17.99 -9.43 14.43
CA ASN A 28 18.10 -10.33 13.28
C ASN A 28 19.07 -11.45 13.63
N HIS A 29 18.57 -12.68 13.57
CA HIS A 29 19.30 -13.88 13.93
C HIS A 29 19.15 -14.87 12.77
N TYR A 30 20.26 -15.25 12.14
CA TYR A 30 20.24 -16.22 11.05
C TYR A 30 21.57 -16.91 10.86
N THR A 31 21.51 -18.11 10.28
CA THR A 31 22.66 -18.89 9.87
C THR A 31 22.68 -18.99 8.35
N LEU A 32 23.83 -18.77 7.76
CA LEU A 32 24.07 -18.93 6.34
C LEU A 32 24.99 -20.12 6.11
N ASP A 33 24.43 -21.20 5.58
CA ASP A 33 25.21 -22.39 5.19
C ASP A 33 25.60 -22.29 3.72
N ARG A 34 26.88 -22.48 3.41
CA ARG A 34 27.42 -22.45 2.05
C ARG A 34 27.93 -23.85 1.67
N PRO A 35 27.08 -24.74 1.15
CA PRO A 35 27.49 -26.10 0.86
C PRO A 35 28.49 -26.24 -0.30
N ALA A 36 28.58 -25.24 -1.20
CA ALA A 36 29.42 -25.32 -2.41
C ALA A 36 30.89 -24.90 -2.23
N ALA A 37 31.30 -24.41 -1.07
CA ALA A 37 32.65 -23.88 -0.84
C ALA A 37 33.67 -24.93 -0.31
N GLY A 38 33.33 -26.22 -0.28
CA GLY A 38 34.25 -27.31 0.09
C GLY A 38 34.70 -27.36 1.56
N SER A 39 34.43 -26.33 2.34
CA SER A 39 34.54 -26.29 3.79
C SER A 39 33.18 -25.89 4.32
N GLY A 40 32.48 -26.74 5.05
CA GLY A 40 31.16 -26.42 5.65
C GLY A 40 31.23 -25.26 6.63
N THR A 41 31.54 -24.07 6.13
CA THR A 41 31.57 -22.83 6.93
C THR A 41 30.17 -22.28 7.00
N SER A 42 29.57 -22.46 8.16
CA SER A 42 28.34 -21.77 8.56
C SER A 42 28.68 -20.36 9.04
N ASP A 43 28.10 -19.34 8.45
CA ASP A 43 28.23 -17.94 8.88
C ASP A 43 26.99 -17.60 9.70
N PHE A 44 27.16 -17.58 11.02
CA PHE A 44 26.13 -17.25 11.97
C PHE A 44 26.12 -15.73 12.24
N ARG A 45 24.93 -15.12 12.30
CA ARG A 45 24.78 -13.70 12.58
C ARG A 45 23.68 -13.45 13.61
N ASN A 46 24.03 -12.64 14.61
CA ASN A 46 23.14 -12.16 15.64
C ASN A 46 23.30 -10.65 15.73
N ARG A 47 22.35 -9.89 15.16
CA ARG A 47 22.46 -8.44 15.03
C ARG A 47 21.35 -7.70 15.72
N TYR A 48 21.72 -6.62 16.37
CA TYR A 48 20.81 -5.66 16.95
C TYR A 48 20.87 -4.35 16.16
N TYR A 49 19.70 -3.80 15.86
CA TYR A 49 19.52 -2.53 15.16
C TYR A 49 18.79 -1.58 16.09
N ASN A 50 19.33 -0.38 16.24
CA ASN A 50 18.68 0.73 16.93
C ASN A 50 18.55 1.89 15.94
N THR A 51 17.33 2.26 15.60
CA THR A 51 17.04 3.24 14.55
C THR A 51 16.16 4.35 15.11
N PRO A 52 16.74 5.31 15.90
CA PRO A 52 16.03 6.51 16.27
C PRO A 52 15.82 7.41 15.04
N ALA A 53 14.68 8.04 14.96
CA ALA A 53 14.36 8.99 13.89
C ALA A 53 13.47 10.11 14.43
N GLN A 54 13.88 11.34 14.20
CA GLN A 54 13.11 12.53 14.52
C GLN A 54 12.72 13.25 13.23
N THR A 55 11.49 13.68 13.15
CA THR A 55 10.98 14.40 11.99
C THR A 55 10.21 15.63 12.46
N ILE A 56 10.61 16.79 11.99
CA ILE A 56 9.85 18.01 12.10
C ILE A 56 9.37 18.38 10.70
N SER A 57 8.06 18.53 10.52
CA SER A 57 7.48 18.99 9.28
C SER A 57 6.56 20.17 9.51
N TYR A 58 6.58 21.10 8.57
CA TYR A 58 5.74 22.28 8.60
C TYR A 58 5.17 22.53 7.22
N TYR A 59 3.94 23.02 7.24
CA TYR A 59 3.14 23.23 6.06
C TYR A 59 2.40 24.55 6.15
N GLY A 60 2.41 25.30 5.05
CA GLY A 60 1.61 26.50 4.88
C GLY A 60 0.99 26.51 3.49
N GLN A 61 -0.26 26.91 3.39
CA GLN A 61 -0.95 27.04 2.12
C GLN A 61 -1.84 28.28 2.14
N VAL A 62 -1.81 29.02 1.05
CA VAL A 62 -2.74 30.10 0.78
C VAL A 62 -3.46 29.78 -0.53
N ASN A 63 -4.78 29.79 -0.51
CA ASN A 63 -5.65 29.62 -1.66
C ASN A 63 -6.38 30.93 -1.90
N PHE A 64 -6.44 31.35 -3.14
CA PHE A 64 -7.24 32.47 -3.58
C PHE A 64 -8.31 31.96 -4.55
N TRP A 65 -9.57 32.40 -4.37
CA TRP A 65 -10.67 32.10 -5.29
C TRP A 65 -11.20 33.40 -5.86
N TYR A 66 -11.37 33.45 -7.17
CA TYR A 66 -12.00 34.51 -7.86
C TYR A 66 -13.08 33.98 -8.81
N TRP A 67 -14.32 34.34 -8.61
CA TRP A 67 -15.45 33.93 -9.43
C TRP A 67 -15.71 34.95 -10.52
N LEU A 68 -15.73 34.53 -11.80
CA LEU A 68 -15.95 35.36 -12.96
C LEU A 68 -17.46 35.56 -13.20
N GLY A 69 -18.09 36.29 -12.33
CA GLY A 69 -19.51 36.62 -12.42
C GLY A 69 -20.41 35.37 -12.51
N ARG A 70 -21.29 35.34 -13.51
CA ARG A 70 -22.23 34.22 -13.75
C ARG A 70 -21.73 33.27 -14.83
N SER A 71 -20.52 33.39 -15.32
CA SER A 71 -19.96 32.55 -16.40
C SER A 71 -19.76 31.09 -16.05
N GLY A 72 -19.81 30.76 -14.77
CA GLY A 72 -19.46 29.42 -14.27
C GLY A 72 -17.96 29.21 -14.08
N PHE A 73 -17.10 30.11 -14.53
CA PHE A 73 -15.65 30.04 -14.35
C PHE A 73 -15.21 30.63 -13.01
N SER A 74 -14.15 30.00 -12.46
CA SER A 74 -13.39 30.54 -11.32
C SER A 74 -11.91 30.28 -11.50
N LEU A 75 -11.09 31.24 -11.07
CA LEU A 75 -9.66 31.14 -10.98
C LEU A 75 -9.29 30.80 -9.53
N MET A 76 -8.33 29.90 -9.35
CA MET A 76 -7.95 29.39 -8.04
C MET A 76 -6.43 29.25 -7.93
N PRO A 77 -5.67 30.38 -8.02
CA PRO A 77 -4.25 30.29 -7.74
C PRO A 77 -4.00 29.90 -6.30
N SER A 78 -3.00 29.09 -6.06
CA SER A 78 -2.59 28.72 -4.72
C SER A 78 -1.07 28.65 -4.59
N TYR A 79 -0.59 28.98 -3.41
CA TYR A 79 0.80 28.78 -3.01
C TYR A 79 0.85 27.84 -1.82
N LYS A 80 1.77 26.87 -1.87
CA LYS A 80 2.04 25.92 -0.79
C LYS A 80 3.50 25.94 -0.48
N TYR A 81 3.79 25.98 0.79
CA TYR A 81 5.12 25.77 1.32
C TYR A 81 5.13 24.52 2.22
N ARG A 82 6.09 23.65 2.01
CA ARG A 82 6.33 22.49 2.87
C ARG A 82 7.82 22.43 3.21
N GLY A 83 8.10 22.29 4.48
CA GLY A 83 9.43 21.99 4.95
C GLY A 83 9.42 20.69 5.75
N ALA A 84 10.51 19.94 5.67
CA ALA A 84 10.72 18.78 6.50
C ALA A 84 12.19 18.69 6.88
N HIS A 85 12.47 18.42 8.15
CA HIS A 85 13.77 18.08 8.68
C HIS A 85 13.69 16.70 9.29
N VAL A 86 14.48 15.77 8.79
CA VAL A 86 14.53 14.36 9.19
C VAL A 86 15.94 14.04 9.66
N GLU A 87 16.07 13.75 10.92
CA GLU A 87 17.28 13.18 11.53
C GLU A 87 17.02 11.70 11.76
N LYS A 88 17.92 10.86 11.26
CA LYS A 88 17.78 9.40 11.38
C LYS A 88 19.14 8.76 11.55
N ASP A 89 19.29 8.02 12.63
CA ASP A 89 20.42 7.15 12.85
C ASP A 89 20.03 5.70 12.58
N ASN A 90 20.98 4.91 12.21
CA ASN A 90 20.85 3.46 12.12
C ASN A 90 22.10 2.83 12.72
N ASP A 91 22.03 2.52 14.01
CA ASP A 91 23.11 1.87 14.72
C ASP A 91 22.96 0.36 14.61
N ILE A 92 23.99 -0.30 14.11
CA ILE A 92 24.04 -1.74 13.93
C ILE A 92 25.11 -2.32 14.84
N TYR A 93 24.76 -3.38 15.57
CA TYR A 93 25.64 -4.07 16.48
C TYR A 93 25.72 -5.55 16.11
N ARG A 94 26.95 -6.07 16.01
CA ARG A 94 27.27 -7.46 15.67
C ARG A 94 27.47 -8.28 16.94
N LEU A 95 26.35 -8.68 17.55
CA LEU A 95 26.38 -9.40 18.84
C LEU A 95 27.15 -10.73 18.72
N GLU A 96 27.17 -11.36 17.53
CA GLU A 96 27.91 -12.57 17.25
C GLU A 96 29.43 -12.46 17.48
N GLN A 97 29.96 -11.25 17.64
CA GLN A 97 31.37 -11.03 17.96
C GLN A 97 31.69 -11.17 19.44
N LEU A 98 30.68 -11.23 20.30
CA LEU A 98 30.86 -11.44 21.73
C LEU A 98 30.87 -12.91 22.10
N ALA A 99 31.71 -13.30 23.05
CA ALA A 99 31.71 -14.63 23.59
C ALA A 99 30.36 -14.93 24.27
N GLY A 100 29.76 -16.08 23.96
CA GLY A 100 28.45 -16.48 24.48
C GLY A 100 27.24 -15.91 23.73
N TRP A 101 27.46 -15.17 22.61
CA TRP A 101 26.39 -14.60 21.79
C TRP A 101 26.29 -15.28 20.41
N GLY A 102 26.70 -16.56 20.34
CA GLY A 102 26.59 -17.40 19.16
C GLY A 102 25.16 -17.92 18.92
N SER A 103 25.07 -19.04 18.20
CA SER A 103 23.79 -19.68 17.83
C SER A 103 22.90 -20.06 19.02
N ASP A 104 23.50 -20.28 20.19
CA ASP A 104 22.81 -20.72 21.40
C ASP A 104 22.34 -19.54 22.27
N ALA A 105 22.60 -18.29 21.85
CA ALA A 105 22.15 -17.11 22.58
C ALA A 105 20.63 -16.91 22.42
N ASP A 106 20.00 -16.41 23.48
CA ASP A 106 18.58 -16.08 23.46
C ASP A 106 18.29 -14.98 22.45
N PHE A 107 17.32 -15.23 21.58
CA PHE A 107 16.89 -14.25 20.60
C PHE A 107 16.30 -12.99 21.27
N GLY A 108 16.84 -11.84 20.93
CA GLY A 108 16.38 -10.56 21.45
C GLY A 108 17.03 -10.13 22.76
N ALA A 109 17.95 -10.92 23.32
CA ALA A 109 18.76 -10.50 24.46
C ALA A 109 19.78 -9.43 24.05
N LEU A 110 20.18 -8.59 25.01
CA LEU A 110 21.25 -7.62 24.88
C LEU A 110 22.24 -7.76 26.02
N PRO A 111 23.53 -7.43 25.80
CA PRO A 111 24.51 -7.37 26.88
C PRO A 111 24.04 -6.41 27.98
N SER A 112 24.24 -6.79 29.26
CA SER A 112 23.89 -5.96 30.40
C SER A 112 24.74 -4.69 30.51
N GLU A 113 25.97 -4.76 30.05
CA GLU A 113 26.91 -3.66 30.08
C GLU A 113 27.01 -2.98 28.72
N ARG A 114 26.85 -1.66 28.70
CA ARG A 114 26.91 -0.83 27.49
C ARG A 114 28.24 -0.95 26.74
N GLU A 115 29.34 -1.11 27.46
CA GLU A 115 30.68 -1.24 26.88
C GLU A 115 30.78 -2.47 25.95
N TYR A 116 30.15 -3.61 26.32
CA TYR A 116 30.13 -4.79 25.45
C TYR A 116 29.33 -4.53 24.18
N LEU A 117 28.21 -3.83 24.29
CA LEU A 117 27.43 -3.45 23.11
C LEU A 117 28.22 -2.54 22.18
N GLU A 118 28.89 -1.53 22.70
CA GLU A 118 29.69 -0.59 21.91
C GLU A 118 30.86 -1.27 21.16
N ARG A 119 31.47 -2.29 21.75
CA ARG A 119 32.51 -3.10 21.09
C ARG A 119 32.02 -3.82 19.83
N THR A 120 30.73 -4.08 19.72
CA THR A 120 30.11 -4.76 18.58
C THR A 120 29.57 -3.83 17.50
N TYR A 121 29.77 -2.52 17.65
CA TYR A 121 29.27 -1.52 16.72
C TYR A 121 29.81 -1.72 15.30
N ASP A 122 28.89 -1.86 14.33
CA ASP A 122 29.22 -2.04 12.91
C ASP A 122 29.31 -0.67 12.22
N ALA A 123 30.43 0.01 12.35
CA ALA A 123 30.66 1.31 11.69
C ALA A 123 30.53 1.23 10.15
N GLY A 124 30.79 0.06 9.56
CA GLY A 124 30.68 -0.16 8.12
C GLY A 124 29.26 -0.07 7.59
N ASN A 125 28.27 -0.45 8.40
CA ASN A 125 26.87 -0.48 8.02
C ASN A 125 25.98 0.49 8.81
N SER A 126 26.45 1.02 9.93
CA SER A 126 25.78 2.09 10.67
C SER A 126 25.90 3.42 9.96
N PHE A 127 24.89 4.28 10.08
CA PHE A 127 24.92 5.62 9.47
C PHE A 127 24.13 6.63 10.28
N ASN A 128 24.52 7.90 10.13
CA ASN A 128 23.77 9.08 10.53
C ASN A 128 23.30 9.82 9.28
N ARG A 129 22.04 10.25 9.26
CA ARG A 129 21.42 10.98 8.17
C ARG A 129 20.66 12.18 8.70
N ASP A 130 21.08 13.39 8.32
CA ASP A 130 20.31 14.62 8.48
C ASP A 130 19.86 15.11 7.10
N GLN A 131 18.55 15.19 6.89
CA GLN A 131 17.98 15.64 5.63
C GLN A 131 16.98 16.77 5.82
N LYS A 132 17.24 17.90 5.14
CA LYS A 132 16.36 19.04 5.05
C LYS A 132 15.73 19.13 3.67
N THR A 133 14.41 19.29 3.62
CA THR A 133 13.65 19.42 2.38
C THR A 133 12.78 20.67 2.45
N TYR A 134 12.88 21.51 1.44
CA TYR A 134 12.07 22.70 1.27
C TYR A 134 11.36 22.63 -0.08
N GLU A 135 10.06 22.80 -0.08
CA GLU A 135 9.22 22.66 -1.26
C GLU A 135 8.30 23.88 -1.38
N HIS A 136 8.37 24.57 -2.50
CA HIS A 136 7.47 25.65 -2.88
C HIS A 136 6.63 25.17 -4.06
N THR A 137 5.32 25.21 -3.95
CA THR A 137 4.41 24.83 -5.05
C THR A 137 3.51 26.01 -5.38
N PHE A 138 3.59 26.46 -6.61
CA PHE A 138 2.69 27.45 -7.21
C PHE A 138 1.72 26.68 -8.10
N ASP A 139 0.43 26.73 -7.81
CA ASP A 139 -0.59 26.04 -8.59
C ASP A 139 -1.55 27.09 -9.17
N PHE A 140 -1.62 27.17 -10.48
CA PHE A 140 -2.60 27.96 -11.19
C PHE A 140 -3.72 27.06 -11.65
N CYS A 141 -4.93 27.27 -11.08
CA CYS A 141 -6.08 26.43 -11.33
C CYS A 141 -7.22 27.22 -11.96
N ILE A 142 -7.83 26.62 -12.97
CA ILE A 142 -9.08 27.09 -13.58
C ILE A 142 -10.14 26.04 -13.30
N ARG A 143 -11.29 26.49 -12.85
CA ARG A 143 -12.46 25.65 -12.65
C ARG A 143 -13.65 26.22 -13.42
N TYR A 144 -14.38 25.35 -14.05
CA TYR A 144 -15.67 25.61 -14.68
C TYR A 144 -16.74 24.78 -13.99
N ASN A 145 -17.87 25.39 -13.69
CA ASN A 145 -19.04 24.69 -13.14
C ASN A 145 -20.30 25.39 -13.59
N HIS A 146 -21.06 24.74 -14.46
CA HIS A 146 -22.25 25.34 -15.05
C HIS A 146 -23.32 24.29 -15.35
N GLU A 147 -24.56 24.68 -15.32
CA GLU A 147 -25.67 23.85 -15.77
C GLU A 147 -25.67 23.76 -17.29
N VAL A 148 -25.62 22.52 -17.82
CA VAL A 148 -25.64 22.21 -19.25
C VAL A 148 -26.75 21.21 -19.53
N GLY A 149 -27.79 21.64 -20.26
CA GLY A 149 -28.96 20.79 -20.52
C GLY A 149 -29.68 20.43 -19.21
N LYS A 150 -29.82 19.12 -18.95
CA LYS A 150 -30.46 18.59 -17.72
C LYS A 150 -29.46 18.17 -16.67
N GLY A 151 -28.24 18.65 -16.74
CA GLY A 151 -27.16 18.25 -15.84
C GLY A 151 -26.25 19.40 -15.47
N ASN A 152 -25.18 19.06 -14.75
CA ASN A 152 -24.14 19.97 -14.33
C ASN A 152 -22.81 19.49 -14.86
N LEU A 153 -22.12 20.37 -15.61
CA LEU A 153 -20.77 20.14 -16.11
C LEU A 153 -19.77 20.84 -15.20
N GLY A 154 -18.89 20.06 -14.60
CA GLY A 154 -17.73 20.55 -13.87
C GLY A 154 -16.45 20.23 -14.65
N ALA A 155 -15.56 21.20 -14.81
CA ALA A 155 -14.23 21.00 -15.35
C ALA A 155 -13.19 21.66 -14.43
N TYR A 156 -12.02 21.10 -14.37
CA TYR A 156 -10.90 21.58 -13.57
C TYR A 156 -9.60 21.38 -14.33
N LEU A 157 -8.77 22.40 -14.38
CA LEU A 157 -7.41 22.35 -14.89
C LEU A 157 -6.49 22.99 -13.86
N GLY A 158 -5.52 22.24 -13.36
CA GLY A 158 -4.47 22.70 -12.46
C GLY A 158 -3.11 22.55 -13.10
N MET A 159 -2.25 23.54 -12.92
CA MET A 159 -0.90 23.62 -13.49
C MET A 159 0.13 23.90 -12.39
N PRO A 160 0.34 22.98 -11.44
CA PRO A 160 1.30 23.19 -10.37
C PRO A 160 2.73 23.11 -10.88
N VAL A 161 3.53 24.11 -10.50
CA VAL A 161 5.00 24.12 -10.60
C VAL A 161 5.56 23.99 -9.19
N ARG A 162 6.38 22.96 -8.96
CA ARG A 162 6.99 22.67 -7.68
C ARG A 162 8.49 22.85 -7.75
N LEU A 163 9.01 23.70 -6.89
CA LEU A 163 10.45 23.92 -6.68
C LEU A 163 10.84 23.23 -5.38
N THR A 164 11.74 22.26 -5.46
CA THR A 164 12.20 21.50 -4.28
C THR A 164 13.69 21.63 -4.11
N LYS A 165 14.15 22.01 -2.91
CA LYS A 165 15.54 21.95 -2.50
C LYS A 165 15.68 20.92 -1.39
N ARG A 166 16.57 19.95 -1.59
CA ARG A 166 16.91 18.93 -0.60
C ARG A 166 18.38 19.03 -0.27
N THR A 167 18.71 19.03 1.02
CA THR A 167 20.08 18.97 1.53
C THR A 167 20.20 17.72 2.36
N LEU A 168 21.25 16.95 2.14
CA LEU A 168 21.58 15.73 2.86
C LEU A 168 22.97 15.85 3.46
N ASP A 169 23.06 15.71 4.77
CA ASP A 169 24.29 15.40 5.50
C ASP A 169 24.24 13.90 5.83
N TYR A 170 25.23 13.15 5.36
CA TYR A 170 25.25 11.69 5.50
C TYR A 170 26.64 11.23 5.94
N LYS A 171 26.67 10.50 7.05
CA LYS A 171 27.88 9.97 7.66
C LYS A 171 27.78 8.45 7.82
N ARG A 172 28.76 7.74 7.28
CA ARG A 172 28.88 6.29 7.39
C ARG A 172 30.33 5.87 7.15
N ALA A 173 30.95 5.21 8.13
CA ALA A 173 32.35 4.83 8.06
C ALA A 173 33.24 6.01 7.63
N MET A 174 33.91 5.88 6.47
CA MET A 174 34.77 6.95 5.91
C MET A 174 34.03 7.95 5.01
N ILE A 175 32.70 7.77 4.85
CA ILE A 175 31.87 8.69 4.05
C ILE A 175 31.32 9.76 4.99
N ASP A 176 31.74 11.01 4.73
CA ASP A 176 31.19 12.22 5.35
C ASP A 176 30.86 13.18 4.22
N THR A 177 29.60 13.34 3.88
CA THR A 177 29.22 14.11 2.71
C THR A 177 28.02 14.99 2.97
N LEU A 178 28.16 16.25 2.57
CA LEU A 178 27.10 17.24 2.59
C LEU A 178 26.83 17.71 1.16
N PHE A 179 25.64 17.49 0.64
CA PHE A 179 25.28 18.00 -0.67
C PHE A 179 23.84 18.43 -0.78
N SER A 180 23.55 19.25 -1.76
CA SER A 180 22.22 19.76 -2.03
C SER A 180 21.79 19.46 -3.46
N LYS A 181 20.49 19.16 -3.63
CA LYS A 181 19.88 18.95 -4.93
C LYS A 181 18.60 19.77 -5.06
N SER A 182 18.53 20.56 -6.14
CA SER A 182 17.31 21.28 -6.50
C SER A 182 16.60 20.60 -7.67
N ASN A 183 15.28 20.60 -7.63
CA ASN A 183 14.42 20.05 -8.68
C ASN A 183 13.28 21.03 -8.99
N THR A 184 12.93 21.14 -10.26
CA THR A 184 11.72 21.83 -10.72
C THR A 184 10.84 20.82 -11.40
N ASP A 185 9.60 20.66 -10.93
CA ASP A 185 8.65 19.70 -11.42
C ASP A 185 7.37 20.42 -11.87
N PHE A 186 6.87 20.07 -13.06
CA PHE A 186 5.57 20.47 -13.54
C PHE A 186 4.64 19.25 -13.53
N SER A 187 3.50 19.34 -12.86
CA SER A 187 2.62 18.20 -12.59
C SER A 187 1.16 18.52 -12.89
N PRO A 188 0.78 18.71 -14.17
CA PRO A 188 -0.56 19.11 -14.56
C PRO A 188 -1.60 18.05 -14.17
N LYS A 189 -2.81 18.55 -13.86
CA LYS A 189 -3.97 17.76 -13.52
C LYS A 189 -5.22 18.34 -14.17
N ALA A 190 -6.05 17.47 -14.73
CA ALA A 190 -7.31 17.86 -15.34
C ALA A 190 -8.41 16.90 -14.91
N ASN A 191 -9.62 17.44 -14.79
CA ASN A 191 -10.80 16.65 -14.50
C ASN A 191 -12.00 17.26 -15.22
N ILE A 192 -12.82 16.43 -15.84
CA ILE A 192 -14.09 16.79 -16.46
C ILE A 192 -15.14 15.84 -15.91
N ARG A 193 -16.20 16.38 -15.34
CA ARG A 193 -17.30 15.61 -14.77
C ARG A 193 -18.64 16.15 -15.22
N TYR A 194 -19.49 15.28 -15.71
CA TYR A 194 -20.85 15.59 -16.04
C TYR A 194 -21.80 14.79 -15.17
N ASN A 195 -22.68 15.48 -14.43
CA ASN A 195 -23.68 14.89 -13.56
C ASN A 195 -25.07 15.22 -14.08
N TRP A 196 -25.98 14.24 -14.11
CA TRP A 196 -27.36 14.44 -14.53
C TRP A 196 -28.34 13.58 -13.74
N HIS A 197 -29.62 13.70 -14.00
CA HIS A 197 -30.68 13.00 -13.26
C HIS A 197 -30.60 13.24 -11.74
N ASN A 198 -30.55 14.49 -11.30
CA ASN A 198 -30.40 14.86 -9.90
C ASN A 198 -29.19 14.15 -9.25
N TRP A 199 -28.05 14.20 -9.91
CA TRP A 199 -26.77 13.64 -9.44
C TRP A 199 -26.75 12.12 -9.31
N SER A 200 -27.80 11.43 -9.79
CA SER A 200 -27.84 9.97 -9.75
C SER A 200 -26.98 9.31 -10.82
N ARG A 201 -26.57 10.05 -11.82
CA ARG A 201 -25.67 9.60 -12.90
C ARG A 201 -24.51 10.55 -13.05
N SER A 202 -23.32 10.01 -13.28
CA SER A 202 -22.14 10.80 -13.56
C SER A 202 -21.21 10.07 -14.51
N VAL A 203 -20.54 10.84 -15.34
CA VAL A 203 -19.34 10.42 -16.07
C VAL A 203 -18.20 11.35 -15.66
N GLU A 204 -17.03 10.81 -15.45
CA GLU A 204 -15.86 11.58 -15.05
C GLU A 204 -14.63 11.07 -15.82
N LEU A 205 -13.90 12.02 -16.40
CA LEU A 205 -12.59 11.82 -17.01
C LEU A 205 -11.57 12.63 -16.23
N SER A 206 -10.50 11.99 -15.80
CA SER A 206 -9.42 12.66 -15.09
C SER A 206 -8.05 12.30 -15.63
N TYR A 207 -7.15 13.24 -15.55
CA TYR A 207 -5.73 13.07 -15.82
C TYR A 207 -4.92 13.70 -14.72
N ASN A 208 -3.87 13.02 -14.28
CA ASN A 208 -2.94 13.51 -13.27
C ASN A 208 -1.51 13.07 -13.59
N MET A 209 -0.59 14.01 -13.59
CA MET A 209 0.84 13.77 -13.65
C MET A 209 1.46 14.05 -12.30
N SER A 210 2.39 13.22 -11.87
CA SER A 210 3.12 13.39 -10.60
C SER A 210 4.57 12.95 -10.72
N THR A 211 5.46 13.66 -10.05
CA THR A 211 6.89 13.35 -9.99
C THR A 211 7.22 12.82 -8.59
N LYS A 212 7.84 11.63 -8.54
CA LYS A 212 8.46 11.05 -7.35
C LYS A 212 9.96 11.28 -7.40
N LEU A 213 10.47 12.01 -6.44
CA LEU A 213 11.90 12.23 -6.29
C LEU A 213 12.57 10.94 -5.79
N TYR A 214 13.76 10.62 -6.30
CA TYR A 214 14.57 9.52 -5.76
C TYR A 214 15.10 9.88 -4.36
N ASP A 215 15.44 8.88 -3.56
CA ASP A 215 16.15 9.11 -2.29
C ASP A 215 17.60 9.54 -2.58
N LEU A 216 18.07 10.62 -1.92
CA LEU A 216 19.41 11.15 -2.12
C LEU A 216 20.48 10.12 -1.72
N VAL A 217 20.23 9.30 -0.71
CA VAL A 217 21.17 8.24 -0.30
C VAL A 217 21.40 7.22 -1.43
N GLN A 218 20.38 6.95 -2.27
CA GLN A 218 20.52 6.04 -3.41
C GLN A 218 21.49 6.56 -4.49
N THR A 219 21.86 7.84 -4.45
CA THR A 219 22.82 8.41 -5.40
C THR A 219 24.26 8.38 -4.90
N LEU A 220 24.46 8.08 -3.63
CA LEU A 220 25.79 7.94 -3.05
C LEU A 220 26.37 6.58 -3.41
N ASP A 221 27.67 6.55 -3.70
CA ASP A 221 28.36 5.28 -3.94
C ASP A 221 28.70 4.60 -2.60
N VAL A 222 27.65 4.16 -1.93
CA VAL A 222 27.70 3.49 -0.63
C VAL A 222 27.40 2.03 -0.83
N ARG A 223 28.34 1.16 -0.47
CA ARG A 223 28.11 -0.27 -0.41
C ARG A 223 27.49 -0.64 0.94
N SER A 224 26.34 -1.27 0.93
CA SER A 224 25.73 -1.90 2.10
C SER A 224 25.77 -3.41 1.94
N ASP A 225 26.41 -4.10 2.89
CA ASP A 225 26.55 -5.54 2.99
C ASP A 225 26.04 -6.07 4.34
N ASP A 226 25.13 -5.33 4.96
CA ASP A 226 24.45 -5.75 6.17
C ASP A 226 23.81 -7.14 5.99
N ASN A 227 23.21 -7.37 4.82
CA ASN A 227 22.89 -8.72 4.36
C ASN A 227 23.96 -9.19 3.36
N PRO A 228 24.82 -10.15 3.72
CA PRO A 228 25.96 -10.55 2.88
C PRO A 228 25.57 -11.21 1.57
N LEU A 229 24.33 -11.75 1.47
CA LEU A 229 23.79 -12.29 0.23
C LEU A 229 23.13 -11.21 -0.65
N ASN A 230 22.87 -10.04 -0.13
CA ASN A 230 22.15 -8.95 -0.81
C ASN A 230 22.89 -7.62 -0.60
N VAL A 231 23.94 -7.41 -1.36
CA VAL A 231 24.72 -6.18 -1.33
C VAL A 231 23.99 -5.09 -2.11
N THR A 232 23.87 -3.89 -1.56
CA THR A 232 23.30 -2.74 -2.26
C THR A 232 24.39 -1.68 -2.54
N LEU A 233 24.32 -1.10 -3.74
CA LEU A 233 25.18 -0.01 -4.21
C LEU A 233 24.33 1.22 -4.52
N GLY A 234 24.99 2.39 -4.65
CA GLY A 234 24.33 3.60 -5.11
C GLY A 234 24.44 3.83 -6.62
N ASN A 235 23.74 4.85 -7.13
CA ASN A 235 23.78 5.28 -8.52
C ASN A 235 23.55 6.79 -8.65
N GLY A 236 24.59 7.56 -8.88
CA GLY A 236 24.54 9.03 -9.07
C GLY A 236 23.77 9.49 -10.30
N ALA A 237 23.49 8.60 -11.28
CA ALA A 237 22.80 8.92 -12.52
C ALA A 237 21.27 8.81 -12.43
N LEU A 238 20.71 8.60 -11.25
CA LEU A 238 19.26 8.45 -11.05
C LEU A 238 18.49 9.72 -11.47
N LYS A 239 17.36 9.48 -12.13
CA LYS A 239 16.38 10.49 -12.53
C LYS A 239 15.08 10.29 -11.75
N ASN A 240 14.35 11.39 -11.53
CA ASN A 240 13.05 11.33 -10.89
C ASN A 240 12.06 10.50 -11.72
N ALA A 241 11.23 9.72 -11.05
CA ALA A 241 10.18 8.96 -11.69
C ALA A 241 8.95 9.85 -11.94
N VAL A 242 8.42 9.79 -13.16
CA VAL A 242 7.22 10.56 -13.56
C VAL A 242 6.09 9.58 -13.85
N THR A 243 4.98 9.75 -13.15
CA THR A 243 3.78 8.93 -13.29
C THR A 243 2.69 9.73 -14.00
N HIS A 244 2.15 9.17 -15.07
CA HIS A 244 0.98 9.63 -15.78
C HIS A 244 -0.20 8.73 -15.43
N LYS A 245 -1.31 9.31 -14.96
CA LYS A 245 -2.54 8.58 -14.68
C LYS A 245 -3.70 9.19 -15.46
N ALA A 246 -4.50 8.36 -16.10
CA ALA A 246 -5.76 8.73 -16.74
C ALA A 246 -6.85 7.79 -16.23
N SER A 247 -8.01 8.32 -15.89
CA SER A 247 -9.13 7.54 -15.38
C SER A 247 -10.42 7.99 -16.05
N LEU A 248 -11.24 7.02 -16.45
CA LEU A 248 -12.61 7.23 -16.92
C LEU A 248 -13.55 6.43 -16.03
N SER A 249 -14.56 7.07 -15.49
CA SER A 249 -15.56 6.40 -14.67
C SER A 249 -16.98 6.81 -15.04
N TYR A 250 -17.89 5.85 -14.90
CA TYR A 250 -19.33 6.06 -15.01
C TYR A 250 -20.02 5.51 -13.78
N THR A 251 -20.96 6.26 -13.25
CA THR A 251 -21.77 5.85 -12.10
C THR A 251 -23.25 6.09 -12.38
N ASN A 252 -24.10 5.14 -11.99
CA ASN A 252 -25.56 5.26 -12.05
C ASN A 252 -26.16 4.70 -10.76
N ASN A 253 -26.71 5.55 -9.93
CA ASN A 253 -27.35 5.21 -8.66
C ASN A 253 -28.83 5.53 -8.71
N SER A 254 -29.69 4.52 -8.75
CA SER A 254 -31.14 4.67 -8.75
C SER A 254 -31.73 4.23 -7.41
N SER A 255 -31.86 5.16 -6.48
CA SER A 255 -32.44 4.92 -5.15
C SER A 255 -33.86 4.35 -5.24
N ARG A 256 -34.67 4.83 -6.22
CA ARG A 256 -36.05 4.35 -6.44
C ARG A 256 -36.09 2.86 -6.81
N LYS A 257 -35.14 2.41 -7.66
CA LYS A 257 -35.03 1.02 -8.11
C LYS A 257 -34.08 0.20 -7.26
N GLN A 258 -33.44 0.81 -6.23
CA GLN A 258 -32.34 0.21 -5.46
C GLN A 258 -31.32 -0.51 -6.35
N ARG A 259 -30.89 0.20 -7.39
CA ARG A 259 -29.92 -0.29 -8.35
C ARG A 259 -28.74 0.66 -8.40
N PHE A 260 -27.58 0.11 -8.21
CA PHE A 260 -26.31 0.78 -8.37
C PHE A 260 -25.50 0.11 -9.48
N PHE A 261 -24.90 0.90 -10.33
CA PHE A 261 -23.95 0.47 -11.34
C PHE A 261 -22.80 1.46 -11.37
N SER A 262 -21.57 0.98 -11.34
CA SER A 262 -20.38 1.77 -11.64
C SER A 262 -19.43 0.97 -12.50
N ALA A 263 -18.79 1.63 -13.45
CA ALA A 263 -17.73 1.08 -14.26
C ALA A 263 -16.60 2.11 -14.36
N GLY A 264 -15.37 1.64 -14.32
CA GLY A 264 -14.20 2.50 -14.42
C GLY A 264 -13.06 1.82 -15.15
N VAL A 265 -12.20 2.64 -15.79
CA VAL A 265 -10.94 2.22 -16.38
C VAL A 265 -9.87 3.21 -15.95
N ASP A 266 -8.79 2.70 -15.41
CA ASP A 266 -7.62 3.44 -14.98
C ASP A 266 -6.41 3.01 -15.78
N TYR A 267 -5.66 3.97 -16.31
CA TYR A 267 -4.36 3.78 -16.93
C TYR A 267 -3.29 4.50 -16.13
N SER A 268 -2.20 3.83 -15.83
CA SER A 268 -1.04 4.41 -15.16
C SER A 268 0.23 3.97 -15.83
N ALA A 269 1.06 4.92 -16.28
CA ALA A 269 2.39 4.65 -16.84
C ALA A 269 3.46 5.43 -16.09
N VAL A 270 4.60 4.78 -15.85
CA VAL A 270 5.72 5.38 -15.13
C VAL A 270 6.92 5.50 -16.05
N ARG A 271 7.41 6.73 -16.22
CA ARG A 271 8.69 7.01 -16.88
C ARG A 271 9.77 7.12 -15.81
N ASN A 272 10.97 6.62 -16.13
CA ASN A 272 12.11 6.60 -15.23
C ASN A 272 11.77 5.95 -13.87
N GLN A 273 10.96 4.90 -13.86
CA GLN A 273 10.68 4.16 -12.63
C GLN A 273 12.00 3.71 -12.02
N ILE A 274 12.13 3.88 -10.70
CA ILE A 274 13.29 3.37 -9.99
C ILE A 274 13.03 1.88 -9.73
N GLY A 275 13.82 1.05 -10.37
CA GLY A 275 13.94 -0.38 -10.16
C GLY A 275 15.35 -0.70 -9.69
N TYR A 276 15.67 -1.99 -9.68
CA TYR A 276 17.01 -2.43 -9.32
C TYR A 276 17.57 -3.30 -10.45
N SER A 277 18.81 -3.01 -10.84
CA SER A 277 19.62 -3.99 -11.55
C SER A 277 20.20 -4.94 -10.51
N SER A 278 19.98 -6.24 -10.70
CA SER A 278 20.54 -7.27 -9.84
C SER A 278 21.57 -8.08 -10.60
N GLU A 279 22.75 -8.21 -10.02
CA GLU A 279 23.83 -9.08 -10.51
C GLU A 279 23.99 -10.25 -9.55
N TYR A 280 23.88 -11.47 -10.06
CA TYR A 280 24.06 -12.69 -9.26
C TYR A 280 25.42 -13.33 -9.51
N ASN A 281 26.23 -13.42 -8.46
CA ASN A 281 27.50 -14.12 -8.50
C ASN A 281 27.31 -15.59 -8.11
N ARG A 282 27.43 -16.50 -9.09
CA ARG A 282 27.24 -17.94 -8.88
C ARG A 282 28.26 -18.58 -7.94
N ALA A 283 29.49 -18.03 -7.89
CA ALA A 283 30.54 -18.58 -7.05
C ALA A 283 30.31 -18.30 -5.55
N THR A 284 29.73 -17.14 -5.25
CA THR A 284 29.53 -16.68 -3.86
C THR A 284 28.08 -16.72 -3.41
N GLY A 285 27.12 -16.91 -4.33
CA GLY A 285 25.69 -16.84 -4.03
C GLY A 285 25.19 -15.41 -3.72
N VAL A 286 26.00 -14.38 -3.98
CA VAL A 286 25.70 -12.99 -3.62
C VAL A 286 24.95 -12.29 -4.74
N TYR A 287 23.85 -11.63 -4.40
CA TYR A 287 23.18 -10.66 -5.25
C TYR A 287 23.73 -9.26 -4.97
N THR A 288 24.11 -8.54 -6.01
CA THR A 288 24.44 -7.11 -5.93
C THR A 288 23.35 -6.30 -6.59
N TYR A 289 22.72 -5.42 -5.85
CA TYR A 289 21.62 -4.56 -6.31
C TYR A 289 22.11 -3.13 -6.52
N ARG A 290 21.75 -2.55 -7.67
CA ARG A 290 22.00 -1.14 -7.98
C ARG A 290 20.70 -0.48 -8.41
N PRO A 291 20.26 0.65 -7.82
CA PRO A 291 19.06 1.35 -8.27
C PRO A 291 19.31 1.93 -9.67
N VAL A 292 18.36 1.73 -10.56
CA VAL A 292 18.40 2.17 -11.96
C VAL A 292 17.05 2.70 -12.41
N ASN A 293 17.03 3.54 -13.43
CA ASN A 293 15.78 3.96 -14.04
C ASN A 293 15.38 3.01 -15.16
N VAL A 294 14.17 2.48 -15.09
CA VAL A 294 13.56 1.62 -16.11
C VAL A 294 12.30 2.25 -16.68
N ASN A 295 12.07 2.02 -17.97
CA ASN A 295 10.90 2.48 -18.69
C ASN A 295 10.10 1.30 -19.25
N GLY A 296 8.80 1.52 -19.46
CA GLY A 296 7.89 0.51 -19.99
C GLY A 296 6.93 -0.04 -18.94
N ASN A 297 7.03 0.39 -17.69
CA ASN A 297 6.11 0.01 -16.63
C ASN A 297 4.76 0.72 -16.79
N TYR A 298 3.69 -0.06 -16.92
CA TYR A 298 2.33 0.46 -16.96
C TYR A 298 1.33 -0.51 -16.35
N THR A 299 0.20 0.03 -15.95
CA THR A 299 -0.95 -0.71 -15.44
C THR A 299 -2.20 -0.23 -16.14
N ILE A 300 -3.04 -1.14 -16.59
CA ILE A 300 -4.41 -0.88 -17.01
C ILE A 300 -5.30 -1.64 -16.04
N ALA A 301 -6.21 -0.93 -15.39
CA ALA A 301 -7.16 -1.52 -14.45
C ALA A 301 -8.59 -1.18 -14.85
N GLY A 302 -9.47 -2.16 -14.86
CA GLY A 302 -10.89 -2.00 -15.07
C GLY A 302 -11.68 -2.51 -13.87
N ASN A 303 -12.76 -1.84 -13.54
CA ASN A 303 -13.68 -2.29 -12.49
C ASN A 303 -15.12 -2.10 -12.92
N VAL A 304 -15.97 -3.07 -12.57
CA VAL A 304 -17.41 -3.00 -12.74
C VAL A 304 -18.07 -3.44 -11.43
N ASN A 305 -18.91 -2.59 -10.87
CA ASN A 305 -19.71 -2.92 -9.70
C ASN A 305 -21.20 -2.81 -10.04
N TYR A 306 -21.94 -3.81 -9.70
CA TYR A 306 -23.38 -3.82 -9.89
C TYR A 306 -24.08 -4.34 -8.64
N SER A 307 -25.12 -3.67 -8.23
CA SER A 307 -26.01 -4.18 -7.18
C SER A 307 -27.48 -3.82 -7.46
N MET A 308 -28.36 -4.74 -7.14
CA MET A 308 -29.80 -4.54 -7.30
C MET A 308 -30.63 -5.38 -6.34
N ALA A 309 -31.83 -4.91 -6.04
CA ALA A 309 -32.85 -5.73 -5.47
C ALA A 309 -33.51 -6.56 -6.59
N LEU A 310 -33.59 -7.90 -6.44
CA LEU A 310 -34.16 -8.83 -7.43
C LEU A 310 -35.65 -8.91 -7.38
N ASP A 311 -36.27 -8.54 -6.25
CA ASP A 311 -37.70 -8.61 -6.05
C ASP A 311 -38.29 -7.24 -5.63
N LYS A 312 -39.61 -7.07 -5.86
CA LYS A 312 -40.32 -5.83 -5.47
C LYS A 312 -40.36 -5.60 -3.96
N LYS A 313 -40.30 -6.67 -3.16
CA LYS A 313 -40.27 -6.59 -1.68
C LYS A 313 -38.87 -6.35 -1.14
N ARG A 314 -37.85 -6.32 -2.04
CA ARG A 314 -36.43 -6.03 -1.72
C ARG A 314 -35.82 -7.00 -0.70
N ARG A 315 -36.31 -8.25 -0.74
CA ARG A 315 -35.80 -9.30 0.12
C ARG A 315 -34.53 -9.92 -0.44
N TRP A 316 -34.46 -10.08 -1.76
CA TRP A 316 -33.32 -10.59 -2.48
C TRP A 316 -32.47 -9.43 -3.02
N ASN A 317 -31.22 -9.44 -2.67
CA ASN A 317 -30.26 -8.43 -3.15
C ASN A 317 -29.07 -9.17 -3.79
N LEU A 318 -28.75 -8.80 -5.02
CA LEU A 318 -27.57 -9.25 -5.75
C LEU A 318 -26.55 -8.12 -5.73
N SER A 319 -25.29 -8.45 -5.49
CA SER A 319 -24.14 -7.56 -5.75
C SER A 319 -23.03 -8.33 -6.43
N THR A 320 -22.44 -7.72 -7.44
CA THR A 320 -21.26 -8.23 -8.15
C THR A 320 -20.19 -7.15 -8.19
N ALA A 321 -18.95 -7.57 -8.12
CA ALA A 321 -17.79 -6.73 -8.29
C ALA A 321 -16.75 -7.47 -9.13
N THR A 322 -16.52 -6.96 -10.33
CA THR A 322 -15.52 -7.47 -11.27
C THR A 322 -14.33 -6.51 -11.30
N THR A 323 -13.12 -7.01 -11.24
CA THR A 323 -11.88 -6.27 -11.44
C THR A 323 -11.00 -6.97 -12.44
N ALA A 324 -10.46 -6.24 -13.41
CA ALA A 324 -9.48 -6.76 -14.37
C ALA A 324 -8.27 -5.84 -14.36
N GLN A 325 -7.06 -6.41 -14.28
CA GLN A 325 -5.83 -5.62 -14.24
C GLN A 325 -4.78 -6.26 -15.14
N LEU A 326 -4.12 -5.43 -15.91
CA LEU A 326 -2.96 -5.80 -16.72
C LEU A 326 -1.77 -4.98 -16.23
N TYR A 327 -0.76 -5.66 -15.74
CA TYR A 327 0.53 -5.09 -15.34
C TYR A 327 1.58 -5.45 -16.37
N ASN A 328 2.37 -4.48 -16.79
CA ASN A 328 3.61 -4.71 -17.51
C ASN A 328 4.75 -4.20 -16.63
N ASN A 329 5.47 -5.12 -15.99
CA ASN A 329 6.61 -4.82 -15.14
C ASN A 329 7.89 -5.06 -15.93
N VAL A 330 8.78 -4.08 -15.89
CA VAL A 330 10.10 -4.14 -16.54
C VAL A 330 11.16 -3.97 -15.47
N ASP A 331 12.08 -4.92 -15.39
CA ASP A 331 13.25 -4.89 -14.51
C ASP A 331 14.51 -5.23 -15.31
N ILE A 332 15.68 -5.00 -14.71
CA ILE A 332 16.98 -5.37 -15.27
C ILE A 332 17.55 -6.48 -14.42
N ILE A 333 17.78 -7.63 -15.02
CA ILE A 333 18.41 -8.78 -14.35
C ILE A 333 19.68 -9.13 -15.11
N THR A 334 20.79 -9.17 -14.39
CA THR A 334 22.09 -9.52 -14.92
C THR A 334 22.54 -10.82 -14.29
N VAL A 335 23.00 -11.75 -15.10
CA VAL A 335 23.70 -12.96 -14.64
C VAL A 335 25.18 -12.75 -14.93
N THR A 336 26.05 -13.00 -13.93
CA THR A 336 27.50 -12.87 -14.07
C THR A 336 27.99 -13.71 -15.26
N GLY A 337 28.70 -13.06 -16.20
CA GLY A 337 29.19 -13.69 -17.43
C GLY A 337 28.24 -13.60 -18.64
N ALA A 338 27.15 -12.87 -18.54
CA ALA A 338 26.30 -12.55 -19.68
C ALA A 338 26.78 -11.24 -20.34
N ASP A 339 26.92 -11.24 -21.67
CA ASP A 339 27.40 -10.08 -22.45
C ASP A 339 26.41 -8.91 -22.50
N GLU A 340 25.16 -9.11 -22.11
CA GLU A 340 24.11 -8.09 -22.09
C GLU A 340 23.28 -8.16 -20.80
N ASN A 341 22.81 -6.98 -20.37
CA ASN A 341 21.83 -6.83 -19.26
C ASN A 341 20.41 -7.01 -19.81
N PRO A 342 19.84 -8.21 -19.85
CA PRO A 342 18.53 -8.43 -20.44
C PRO A 342 17.45 -7.71 -19.61
N ARG A 343 16.63 -6.91 -20.28
CA ARG A 343 15.42 -6.37 -19.68
C ARG A 343 14.42 -7.52 -19.50
N SER A 344 14.09 -7.84 -18.29
CA SER A 344 13.01 -8.75 -17.96
C SER A 344 11.67 -8.03 -18.06
N LYS A 345 10.76 -8.53 -18.90
CA LYS A 345 9.37 -8.05 -18.98
C LYS A 345 8.46 -9.15 -18.45
N VAL A 346 7.75 -8.85 -17.38
CA VAL A 346 6.73 -9.74 -16.83
C VAL A 346 5.36 -9.09 -17.05
N LYS A 347 4.53 -9.75 -17.86
CA LYS A 347 3.12 -9.35 -18.04
C LYS A 347 2.27 -10.17 -17.10
N THR A 348 1.51 -9.49 -16.25
CA THR A 348 0.58 -10.15 -15.33
C THR A 348 -0.83 -9.66 -15.64
N PHE A 349 -1.70 -10.59 -15.94
CA PHE A 349 -3.14 -10.35 -16.01
C PHE A 349 -3.80 -10.90 -14.75
N PHE A 350 -4.64 -10.10 -14.14
CA PHE A 350 -5.44 -10.44 -12.98
C PHE A 350 -6.92 -10.22 -13.29
N LEU A 351 -7.76 -11.21 -12.96
CA LEU A 351 -9.21 -11.12 -13.04
C LEU A 351 -9.80 -11.53 -11.70
N GLY A 352 -10.48 -10.61 -11.05
CA GLY A 352 -11.22 -10.84 -9.82
C GLY A 352 -12.71 -10.70 -10.05
N GLU A 353 -13.49 -11.64 -9.54
CA GLU A 353 -14.94 -11.60 -9.52
C GLU A 353 -15.45 -11.92 -8.13
N THR A 354 -16.41 -11.14 -7.66
CA THR A 354 -17.13 -11.41 -6.42
C THR A 354 -18.62 -11.30 -6.68
N VAL A 355 -19.36 -12.35 -6.36
CA VAL A 355 -20.82 -12.39 -6.42
C VAL A 355 -21.35 -12.63 -5.03
N LYS A 356 -22.34 -11.84 -4.63
CA LYS A 356 -23.01 -11.98 -3.34
C LYS A 356 -24.51 -11.88 -3.53
N VAL A 357 -25.23 -12.84 -2.98
CA VAL A 357 -26.69 -12.85 -2.94
C VAL A 357 -27.13 -12.88 -1.48
N ASP A 358 -27.88 -11.89 -1.08
CA ASP A 358 -28.45 -11.79 0.27
C ASP A 358 -29.96 -11.93 0.23
N TYR A 359 -30.50 -12.77 1.10
CA TYR A 359 -31.94 -12.86 1.37
C TYR A 359 -32.27 -12.32 2.75
N ARG A 360 -33.23 -11.42 2.83
CA ARG A 360 -33.67 -10.79 4.08
C ARG A 360 -35.14 -11.10 4.35
N LEU A 361 -35.42 -11.66 5.52
CA LEU A 361 -36.77 -11.92 6.02
C LEU A 361 -36.94 -11.28 7.40
N GLY A 362 -37.58 -10.11 7.44
CA GLY A 362 -37.65 -9.32 8.65
C GLY A 362 -36.28 -8.89 9.13
N ARG A 363 -35.88 -9.39 10.31
CA ARG A 363 -34.57 -9.12 10.90
C ARG A 363 -33.54 -10.22 10.62
N GLN A 364 -33.97 -11.31 10.00
CA GLN A 364 -33.09 -12.40 9.61
C GLN A 364 -32.48 -12.13 8.25
N LYS A 365 -31.21 -12.48 8.10
CA LYS A 365 -30.48 -12.34 6.85
C LYS A 365 -29.65 -13.60 6.60
N ILE A 366 -29.75 -14.14 5.40
CA ILE A 366 -28.88 -15.21 4.91
C ILE A 366 -28.23 -14.72 3.62
N GLY A 367 -26.95 -14.94 3.48
CA GLY A 367 -26.19 -14.59 2.29
C GLY A 367 -25.37 -15.76 1.77
N ALA A 368 -25.24 -15.83 0.45
CA ALA A 368 -24.26 -16.67 -0.23
C ALA A 368 -23.25 -15.78 -0.92
N LYS A 369 -21.98 -16.14 -0.85
CA LYS A 369 -20.88 -15.43 -1.48
C LYS A 369 -20.02 -16.37 -2.32
N LEU A 370 -19.55 -15.86 -3.45
CA LEU A 370 -18.60 -16.52 -4.33
C LEU A 370 -17.56 -15.47 -4.74
N GLY A 371 -16.30 -15.78 -4.60
CA GLY A 371 -15.18 -15.00 -5.09
C GLY A 371 -14.23 -15.87 -5.90
N CYS A 372 -13.67 -15.31 -6.96
CA CYS A 372 -12.63 -15.91 -7.77
C CYS A 372 -11.58 -14.85 -8.09
N ASN A 373 -10.32 -15.13 -7.85
CA ASN A 373 -9.19 -14.31 -8.23
C ASN A 373 -8.25 -15.15 -9.08
N TRP A 374 -8.30 -14.94 -10.38
CA TRP A 374 -7.41 -15.60 -11.33
C TRP A 374 -6.25 -14.69 -11.69
N ARG A 375 -5.07 -15.27 -11.74
CA ARG A 375 -3.82 -14.60 -12.07
C ARG A 375 -3.08 -15.41 -13.15
N ASN A 376 -2.70 -14.71 -14.23
CA ASN A 376 -1.80 -15.25 -15.23
C ASN A 376 -0.59 -14.33 -15.34
N ALA A 377 0.62 -14.85 -15.15
CA ALA A 377 1.86 -14.10 -15.29
C ALA A 377 2.79 -14.81 -16.25
N THR A 378 3.26 -14.08 -17.26
CA THR A 378 4.13 -14.60 -18.34
C THR A 378 5.35 -13.69 -18.52
N SER A 379 6.47 -14.29 -18.93
CA SER A 379 7.69 -13.59 -19.33
C SER A 379 8.32 -14.29 -20.53
N ALA A 380 9.10 -13.56 -21.33
CA ALA A 380 9.92 -14.14 -22.38
C ALA A 380 11.24 -14.77 -21.86
N ARG A 381 11.48 -14.71 -20.57
CA ARG A 381 12.66 -15.32 -19.93
C ARG A 381 12.52 -16.84 -19.88
N GLU A 382 13.58 -17.56 -20.24
CA GLU A 382 13.61 -19.03 -20.22
C GLU A 382 13.49 -19.61 -18.79
N ASP A 383 14.01 -18.87 -17.80
CA ASP A 383 13.99 -19.26 -16.37
C ASP A 383 12.72 -18.80 -15.63
N PHE A 384 11.74 -18.23 -16.34
CA PHE A 384 10.49 -17.77 -15.74
C PHE A 384 9.39 -18.83 -15.89
N ALA A 385 8.99 -19.44 -14.79
CA ALA A 385 7.82 -20.30 -14.75
C ALA A 385 6.53 -19.47 -14.91
N THR A 386 5.74 -19.79 -15.93
CA THR A 386 4.44 -19.17 -16.15
C THR A 386 3.51 -19.46 -14.97
N VAL A 387 2.97 -18.41 -14.34
CA VAL A 387 1.99 -18.56 -13.27
C VAL A 387 0.59 -18.53 -13.87
N ASN A 388 -0.19 -19.56 -13.63
CA ASN A 388 -1.61 -19.62 -14.02
C ASN A 388 -2.42 -20.21 -12.86
N ALA A 389 -2.78 -19.35 -11.90
CA ALA A 389 -3.36 -19.77 -10.64
C ALA A 389 -4.66 -19.03 -10.33
N ALA A 390 -5.57 -19.72 -9.66
CA ALA A 390 -6.84 -19.17 -9.22
C ALA A 390 -7.06 -19.44 -7.72
N ASN A 391 -7.50 -18.42 -7.02
CA ASN A 391 -7.94 -18.50 -5.63
C ASN A 391 -9.45 -18.29 -5.59
N PHE A 392 -10.17 -19.24 -5.00
CA PHE A 392 -11.62 -19.19 -4.85
C PHE A 392 -11.98 -19.01 -3.39
N ASN A 393 -13.04 -18.29 -3.13
CA ASN A 393 -13.71 -18.30 -1.84
C ASN A 393 -15.20 -18.41 -2.07
N TYR A 394 -15.87 -19.35 -1.38
CA TYR A 394 -17.29 -19.50 -1.46
C TYR A 394 -17.84 -19.91 -0.10
N GLY A 395 -19.03 -19.40 0.22
CA GLY A 395 -19.54 -19.62 1.55
C GLY A 395 -20.91 -19.01 1.80
N LEU A 396 -21.36 -19.25 3.02
CA LEU A 396 -22.64 -18.79 3.52
C LEU A 396 -22.42 -17.84 4.69
N THR A 397 -23.24 -16.81 4.77
CA THR A 397 -23.28 -15.87 5.89
C THR A 397 -24.66 -15.85 6.50
N GLY A 398 -24.76 -15.71 7.81
CA GLY A 398 -26.02 -15.64 8.52
C GLY A 398 -26.03 -14.51 9.55
N GLN A 399 -27.16 -13.83 9.66
CA GLN A 399 -27.46 -12.91 10.74
C GLN A 399 -28.85 -13.22 11.25
N PHE A 400 -28.93 -13.64 12.49
CA PHE A 400 -30.16 -14.11 13.09
C PHE A 400 -30.47 -13.40 14.40
N GLU A 401 -31.70 -12.92 14.55
CA GLU A 401 -32.21 -12.56 15.87
C GLU A 401 -32.84 -13.79 16.49
N LEU A 402 -32.28 -14.22 17.61
CA LEU A 402 -32.74 -15.39 18.36
C LEU A 402 -33.68 -14.96 19.51
N PRO A 403 -34.41 -15.89 20.10
CA PRO A 403 -35.21 -15.64 21.31
C PRO A 403 -34.41 -14.95 22.40
N CYS A 404 -35.10 -14.26 23.32
CA CYS A 404 -34.48 -13.51 24.42
C CYS A 404 -33.52 -12.39 24.00
N GLY A 405 -33.58 -11.91 22.74
CA GLY A 405 -32.82 -10.79 22.25
C GLY A 405 -31.33 -11.09 21.98
N PHE A 406 -31.00 -12.34 21.77
CA PHE A 406 -29.68 -12.72 21.27
C PHE A 406 -29.57 -12.43 19.77
N GLN A 407 -28.40 -12.08 19.32
CA GLN A 407 -28.06 -11.91 17.90
C GLN A 407 -26.91 -12.84 17.57
N LEU A 408 -27.10 -13.71 16.56
CA LEU A 408 -26.09 -14.60 16.03
C LEU A 408 -25.62 -14.09 14.66
N PHE A 409 -24.35 -13.85 14.55
CA PHE A 409 -23.62 -13.69 13.30
C PHE A 409 -22.82 -14.94 13.02
N THR A 410 -22.86 -15.45 11.79
CA THR A 410 -22.05 -16.61 11.39
C THR A 410 -21.57 -16.46 9.93
N ASP A 411 -20.36 -16.92 9.67
CA ASP A 411 -19.72 -16.96 8.36
C ASP A 411 -19.01 -18.30 8.20
N LEU A 412 -19.41 -19.09 7.25
CA LEU A 412 -18.78 -20.36 6.87
C LEU A 412 -18.24 -20.19 5.45
N THR A 413 -16.93 -20.21 5.29
CA THR A 413 -16.25 -19.92 4.02
C THR A 413 -15.20 -20.98 3.72
N MET A 414 -15.27 -21.56 2.53
CA MET A 414 -14.23 -22.36 1.94
C MET A 414 -13.28 -21.44 1.16
N TYR A 415 -11.99 -21.54 1.43
CA TYR A 415 -10.90 -20.94 0.66
C TYR A 415 -10.17 -22.04 -0.09
N SER A 416 -10.12 -21.94 -1.40
CA SER A 416 -9.50 -22.94 -2.27
C SER A 416 -8.47 -22.28 -3.17
N ARG A 417 -7.32 -22.91 -3.35
CA ARG A 417 -6.26 -22.48 -4.26
C ARG A 417 -5.98 -23.56 -5.28
N ARG A 418 -5.85 -23.18 -6.55
CA ARG A 418 -5.61 -24.10 -7.66
C ARG A 418 -4.67 -23.50 -8.69
N GLY A 419 -3.97 -24.37 -9.42
CA GLY A 419 -3.10 -24.02 -10.54
C GLY A 419 -1.70 -23.59 -10.14
N TYR A 420 -1.30 -23.81 -8.89
CA TYR A 420 0.09 -23.63 -8.47
C TYR A 420 0.89 -24.91 -8.77
N GLU A 421 2.12 -24.75 -9.30
CA GLU A 421 3.01 -25.88 -9.61
C GLU A 421 3.40 -26.67 -8.35
N ALA A 422 3.61 -25.96 -7.25
CA ALA A 422 3.86 -26.59 -5.96
C ALA A 422 2.56 -27.14 -5.37
N HIS A 423 2.46 -28.46 -5.25
CA HIS A 423 1.24 -29.16 -4.82
C HIS A 423 0.73 -28.66 -3.46
N GLU A 424 1.61 -28.36 -2.54
CA GLU A 424 1.31 -27.84 -1.20
C GLU A 424 0.69 -26.43 -1.20
N MET A 425 0.78 -25.70 -2.30
CA MET A 425 0.10 -24.42 -2.48
C MET A 425 -1.36 -24.54 -2.92
N ASN A 426 -1.77 -25.74 -3.39
CA ASN A 426 -3.16 -26.02 -3.80
C ASN A 426 -3.94 -26.53 -2.59
N THR A 427 -4.45 -25.61 -1.78
CA THR A 427 -5.08 -25.89 -0.48
C THR A 427 -6.58 -25.70 -0.51
N ASP A 428 -7.29 -26.34 0.43
CA ASP A 428 -8.69 -26.15 0.77
C ASP A 428 -8.78 -25.88 2.28
N GLU A 429 -9.31 -24.72 2.66
CA GLU A 429 -9.41 -24.30 4.04
C GLU A 429 -10.85 -23.87 4.33
N LEU A 430 -11.59 -24.69 5.10
CA LEU A 430 -12.95 -24.35 5.54
C LEU A 430 -12.89 -23.60 6.86
N VAL A 431 -13.19 -22.33 6.83
CA VAL A 431 -13.13 -21.44 8.00
C VAL A 431 -14.54 -21.12 8.47
N TRP A 432 -14.80 -21.34 9.75
CA TRP A 432 -16.07 -21.02 10.38
C TRP A 432 -15.86 -19.99 11.49
N ASN A 433 -16.51 -18.83 11.34
CA ASN A 433 -16.55 -17.77 12.33
C ASN A 433 -17.97 -17.59 12.84
N ALA A 434 -18.14 -17.38 14.15
CA ALA A 434 -19.43 -17.10 14.74
C ALA A 434 -19.31 -16.09 15.88
N ARG A 435 -20.34 -15.25 16.00
CA ARG A 435 -20.45 -14.28 17.09
C ARG A 435 -21.88 -14.27 17.63
N LEU A 436 -22.02 -14.62 18.89
CA LEU A 436 -23.28 -14.52 19.64
C LEU A 436 -23.22 -13.28 20.52
N SER A 437 -24.19 -12.39 20.39
CA SER A 437 -24.22 -11.16 21.19
C SER A 437 -25.59 -10.89 21.77
N LYS A 438 -25.63 -10.19 22.91
CA LYS A 438 -26.85 -9.75 23.59
C LYS A 438 -26.68 -8.34 24.11
N GLN A 439 -27.65 -7.49 23.87
CA GLN A 439 -27.74 -6.18 24.47
C GLN A 439 -28.58 -6.25 25.75
N VAL A 440 -28.02 -5.80 26.85
CA VAL A 440 -28.65 -5.73 28.16
C VAL A 440 -28.61 -4.29 28.70
N TRP A 441 -29.21 -4.05 29.90
CA TRP A 441 -29.18 -2.73 30.54
C TRP A 441 -29.71 -1.59 29.64
N LYS A 442 -30.94 -1.74 29.15
CA LYS A 442 -31.57 -0.75 28.23
C LYS A 442 -30.68 -0.44 27.02
N LYS A 443 -30.02 -1.48 26.46
CA LYS A 443 -29.10 -1.42 25.31
C LYS A 443 -27.79 -0.65 25.58
N ARG A 444 -27.43 -0.40 26.82
CA ARG A 444 -26.17 0.26 27.18
C ARG A 444 -25.00 -0.70 27.27
N LEU A 445 -25.24 -1.95 27.64
CA LEU A 445 -24.21 -2.98 27.74
C LEU A 445 -24.45 -4.05 26.66
N THR A 446 -23.42 -4.31 25.86
CA THR A 446 -23.40 -5.42 24.88
C THR A 446 -22.38 -6.45 25.36
N LEU A 447 -22.85 -7.68 25.54
CA LEU A 447 -22.01 -8.85 25.77
C LEU A 447 -21.95 -9.62 24.47
N ALA A 448 -20.75 -10.01 24.01
CA ALA A 448 -20.59 -10.82 22.82
C ALA A 448 -19.51 -11.88 23.03
N LEU A 449 -19.82 -13.11 22.62
CA LEU A 449 -18.89 -14.22 22.52
C LEU A 449 -18.60 -14.42 21.03
N GLU A 450 -17.33 -14.43 20.67
CA GLU A 450 -16.85 -14.58 19.30
C GLU A 450 -15.87 -15.74 19.21
N GLY A 451 -16.08 -16.62 18.22
CA GLY A 451 -15.14 -17.66 17.83
C GLY A 451 -14.64 -17.38 16.42
N PHE A 452 -13.35 -17.35 16.25
CA PHE A 452 -12.67 -17.21 14.98
C PHE A 452 -12.02 -18.53 14.60
N ASP A 453 -12.21 -18.96 13.37
CA ASP A 453 -11.78 -20.26 12.83
C ASP A 453 -12.05 -21.43 13.80
N ILE A 454 -13.31 -21.61 14.12
CA ILE A 454 -13.81 -22.64 15.09
C ILE A 454 -13.38 -24.06 14.66
N LEU A 455 -13.15 -24.28 13.36
CA LEU A 455 -12.76 -25.57 12.80
C LEU A 455 -11.23 -25.80 12.78
N HIS A 456 -10.42 -24.81 13.14
CA HIS A 456 -8.94 -24.89 13.16
C HIS A 456 -8.33 -25.24 11.80
N ASN A 457 -8.88 -24.75 10.71
CA ASN A 457 -8.42 -25.08 9.36
C ASN A 457 -7.59 -23.97 8.70
N LEU A 458 -7.49 -22.80 9.31
CA LEU A 458 -6.72 -21.69 8.72
C LEU A 458 -5.22 -21.96 8.84
N SER A 459 -4.52 -21.98 7.72
CA SER A 459 -3.07 -22.16 7.69
C SER A 459 -2.33 -20.92 8.18
N ALA A 460 -1.33 -21.10 9.05
CA ALA A 460 -0.37 -20.08 9.46
C ALA A 460 0.75 -19.86 8.43
N VAL A 461 0.78 -20.65 7.36
CA VAL A 461 1.78 -20.62 6.30
C VAL A 461 1.25 -19.81 5.14
N THR A 462 2.03 -18.81 4.70
CA THR A 462 1.72 -18.06 3.48
C THR A 462 2.77 -18.35 2.42
N HIS A 463 2.31 -18.65 1.21
CA HIS A 463 3.16 -18.88 0.05
C HIS A 463 3.08 -17.67 -0.87
N THR A 464 4.24 -17.12 -1.23
CA THR A 464 4.35 -16.05 -2.21
C THR A 464 5.17 -16.55 -3.39
N LEU A 465 4.61 -16.43 -4.60
CA LEU A 465 5.28 -16.73 -5.84
C LEU A 465 5.42 -15.45 -6.66
N ASN A 466 6.66 -15.12 -7.02
CA ASN A 466 6.96 -13.97 -7.87
C ASN A 466 7.95 -14.37 -8.98
N GLY A 467 8.35 -13.43 -9.83
CA GLY A 467 9.30 -13.68 -10.92
C GLY A 467 10.72 -14.06 -10.46
N GLN A 468 11.02 -14.01 -9.17
CA GLN A 468 12.31 -14.35 -8.59
C GLN A 468 12.31 -15.73 -7.91
N GLY A 469 11.13 -16.27 -7.58
CA GLY A 469 11.03 -17.57 -6.92
C GLY A 469 9.81 -17.69 -6.00
N ARG A 470 9.81 -18.79 -5.25
CA ARG A 470 8.82 -19.12 -4.21
C ARG A 470 9.36 -18.74 -2.84
N THR A 471 8.54 -18.10 -2.04
CA THR A 471 8.81 -17.82 -0.64
C THR A 471 7.71 -18.44 0.22
N GLU A 472 8.09 -19.26 1.19
CA GLU A 472 7.22 -19.70 2.27
C GLU A 472 7.47 -18.84 3.50
N THR A 473 6.40 -18.33 4.07
CA THR A 473 6.48 -17.57 5.31
C THR A 473 5.65 -18.26 6.37
N TYR A 474 6.29 -18.76 7.39
CA TYR A 474 5.67 -19.29 8.60
C TYR A 474 5.47 -18.12 9.56
N ARG A 475 4.24 -17.92 10.00
CA ARG A 475 3.93 -16.88 10.97
C ARG A 475 3.48 -17.52 12.27
N ASN A 476 4.05 -17.08 13.37
CA ASN A 476 3.53 -17.42 14.70
C ASN A 476 2.28 -16.55 14.95
N VAL A 477 1.13 -17.03 14.53
CA VAL A 477 -0.18 -16.38 14.69
C VAL A 477 -1.09 -17.30 15.49
N ILE A 478 -2.09 -16.72 16.13
CA ILE A 478 -3.17 -17.48 16.75
C ILE A 478 -4.23 -17.73 15.66
N PRO A 479 -4.24 -18.90 14.99
CA PRO A 479 -5.13 -19.13 13.85
C PRO A 479 -6.59 -19.28 14.27
N SER A 480 -6.83 -19.78 15.49
CA SER A 480 -8.16 -19.99 16.06
C SER A 480 -8.20 -19.49 17.49
N TYR A 481 -9.25 -18.72 17.83
CA TYR A 481 -9.41 -18.18 19.19
C TYR A 481 -10.88 -17.90 19.51
N GLY A 482 -11.17 -17.86 20.81
CA GLY A 482 -12.42 -17.35 21.35
C GLY A 482 -12.22 -16.03 22.09
N MET A 483 -13.15 -15.09 21.97
CA MET A 483 -13.07 -13.79 22.61
C MET A 483 -14.39 -13.41 23.26
N LEU A 484 -14.33 -12.91 24.49
CA LEU A 484 -15.46 -12.30 25.17
C LEU A 484 -15.36 -10.77 25.09
N HIS A 485 -16.38 -10.16 24.53
CA HIS A 485 -16.48 -8.71 24.43
C HIS A 485 -17.48 -8.17 25.45
N VAL A 486 -17.09 -7.16 26.19
CA VAL A 486 -17.95 -6.40 27.10
C VAL A 486 -17.90 -4.94 26.64
N ILE A 487 -18.97 -4.46 26.00
CA ILE A 487 -19.01 -3.12 25.40
C ILE A 487 -20.06 -2.29 26.13
N TYR A 488 -19.63 -1.27 26.85
CA TYR A 488 -20.51 -0.33 27.53
C TYR A 488 -20.57 1.01 26.78
N ARG A 489 -21.78 1.48 26.46
CA ARG A 489 -22.02 2.77 25.78
C ARG A 489 -22.36 3.85 26.80
N LEU A 490 -21.46 4.80 26.97
CA LEU A 490 -21.69 6.04 27.71
C LEU A 490 -22.37 7.05 26.79
N ASN A 491 -23.71 7.10 26.81
CA ASN A 491 -24.44 8.16 26.14
C ASN A 491 -24.69 9.27 27.18
N VAL A 492 -23.79 10.23 27.28
CA VAL A 492 -24.00 11.47 27.98
C VAL A 492 -24.57 12.49 26.98
N GLN A 493 -25.89 12.63 26.93
CA GLN A 493 -26.49 13.76 26.25
C GLN A 493 -26.33 14.99 27.18
N PRO A 494 -25.76 16.10 26.69
CA PRO A 494 -25.75 17.32 27.49
C PRO A 494 -27.21 17.72 27.76
N LYS A 495 -27.54 17.98 29.03
CA LYS A 495 -28.82 18.54 29.39
C LYS A 495 -28.97 19.86 28.64
N LYS A 496 -29.99 20.00 27.79
CA LYS A 496 -30.41 21.34 27.31
C LYS A 496 -30.66 22.20 28.54
N LYS A 497 -29.87 23.29 28.70
CA LYS A 497 -30.17 24.38 29.59
C LYS A 497 -31.34 25.16 29.07
#